data_01260aba6ba3a7f6826d69163cb14a9c
#
_entry.id   01260aba6ba3a7f6826d69163cb14a9c
#
_cell.length_a   1.000
_cell.length_b   1.000
_cell.length_c   1.000
_cell.angle_alpha   90.00
_cell.angle_beta   90.00
_cell.angle_gamma   90.00
#
_symmetry.space_group_name_H-M   'P 1'
#
loop_
_entity.id
_entity.type
_entity.pdbx_description
1 polymer ?
#
loop_
_entity_poly.entity_id
_entity_poly.type
_entity_poly.pdbx_seq_one_letter_code
_entity_poly.pdbx_strand_id
1 'polypeptide(L)'
;MNKKLLFIILSLIFLLSAPSIFAETVNTSQQTIADIPAGTAEEYYNRGNAYKKQGNLTQAIADYTNVIRINSKHAKAYYNRGNIYGKQGNLTQAIADYTKAIEINPKYKDAYYNRGNTYGKQGNLTQAIADYTKAIEIDSKYATAYGNRGNIYQIQGNFQQAIADYNKAIEINPDIAGFYSNRGNAYQTQGNFQQAIADYNKAIEINPDIAGFYSNRGNTYQTQGNFQQAIVDYNKAIEKNPNDNASYYNRGLAYYGIEQYGKSLADYTNAINKNPNKEAYEDFIKHVPVKKASDTGNVRNEILQLFEGKLNLDKKTAMPAAPVASPVTTSVATPAAEPAIAPVVATVAAPVAAAASANLTQVNSKQSETKSIPEEDVRNLVLKWAASWESGDMKTYRGSYASNFQSKGMNLNEWISYKAAVRQKSKNINIRIDDLQISAEGNSATAIFTQSYSSSILKDKGKKTLELRKINDEWKIYKEIM
;
A
#
# COMPACT_ATOMS: atom_id res chain seq x y z
N MET A 1 7.23 -14.81 73.16
CA MET A 1 7.08 -14.97 71.75
C MET A 1 6.52 -13.68 71.14
N ASN A 2 7.26 -13.00 70.29
CA ASN A 2 7.07 -11.59 69.90
C ASN A 2 5.87 -11.46 68.94
N LYS A 3 4.87 -10.62 69.30
CA LYS A 3 3.64 -10.42 68.52
C LYS A 3 3.87 -10.04 67.05
N LYS A 4 5.05 -9.52 66.71
CA LYS A 4 5.47 -9.28 65.29
C LYS A 4 5.82 -10.55 64.53
N LEU A 5 6.30 -11.62 65.23
CA LEU A 5 6.64 -12.89 64.56
C LEU A 5 5.37 -13.71 64.27
N LEU A 6 4.33 -13.59 65.10
CA LEU A 6 3.03 -14.22 64.89
C LEU A 6 2.26 -13.62 63.69
N PHE A 7 2.41 -12.29 63.45
CA PHE A 7 1.78 -11.60 62.33
C PHE A 7 2.48 -11.95 60.98
N ILE A 8 3.78 -12.18 61.00
CA ILE A 8 4.53 -12.62 59.81
C ILE A 8 4.21 -14.07 59.43
N ILE A 9 4.03 -14.94 60.42
CA ILE A 9 3.67 -16.35 60.19
C ILE A 9 2.20 -16.45 59.72
N LEU A 10 1.28 -15.64 60.26
CA LEU A 10 -0.11 -15.60 59.77
C LEU A 10 -0.25 -14.96 58.36
N SER A 11 0.59 -13.98 57.99
CA SER A 11 0.59 -13.42 56.65
C SER A 11 1.24 -14.35 55.62
N LEU A 12 2.20 -15.21 56.03
CA LEU A 12 2.76 -16.23 55.12
C LEU A 12 1.80 -17.42 54.88
N ILE A 13 0.92 -17.72 55.86
CA ILE A 13 -0.09 -18.81 55.72
C ILE A 13 -1.24 -18.36 54.80
N PHE A 14 -1.58 -17.04 54.76
CA PHE A 14 -2.62 -16.51 53.89
C PHE A 14 -2.13 -16.28 52.44
N LEU A 15 -0.81 -16.21 52.20
CA LEU A 15 -0.22 -16.12 50.86
C LEU A 15 0.03 -17.49 50.19
N LEU A 16 -0.13 -18.59 50.94
CA LEU A 16 0.02 -19.96 50.43
C LEU A 16 -1.31 -20.68 50.14
N SER A 17 -2.47 -20.04 50.39
CA SER A 17 -3.79 -20.66 50.18
C SER A 17 -4.65 -20.00 49.09
N ALA A 18 -4.11 -19.06 48.29
CA ALA A 18 -4.85 -18.39 47.25
C ALA A 18 -4.33 -18.59 45.79
N PRO A 19 -3.71 -19.73 45.42
CA PRO A 19 -3.47 -19.98 43.99
C PRO A 19 -4.34 -21.08 43.40
N SER A 20 -5.26 -21.72 44.15
CA SER A 20 -5.94 -22.89 43.58
C SER A 20 -7.16 -22.59 42.72
N ILE A 21 -7.84 -21.46 42.92
CA ILE A 21 -9.10 -21.17 42.18
C ILE A 21 -8.81 -20.60 40.77
N PHE A 22 -7.77 -19.77 40.62
CA PHE A 22 -7.39 -19.23 39.30
C PHE A 22 -6.62 -20.25 38.46
N ALA A 23 -5.82 -21.12 39.07
CA ALA A 23 -5.13 -22.22 38.40
C ALA A 23 -6.09 -23.35 38.00
N GLU A 24 -7.14 -23.61 38.78
CA GLU A 24 -8.15 -24.61 38.42
C GLU A 24 -9.04 -24.16 37.26
N THR A 25 -9.44 -22.89 37.18
CA THR A 25 -10.23 -22.40 36.02
C THR A 25 -9.45 -22.30 34.72
N VAL A 26 -8.15 -22.00 34.78
CA VAL A 26 -7.27 -22.03 33.60
C VAL A 26 -6.91 -23.47 33.22
N ASN A 27 -6.67 -24.32 34.22
CA ASN A 27 -6.35 -25.73 33.97
C ASN A 27 -7.58 -26.55 33.51
N THR A 28 -8.80 -26.25 34.02
CA THR A 28 -10.02 -26.89 33.51
C THR A 28 -10.36 -26.48 32.09
N SER A 29 -10.09 -25.25 31.64
CA SER A 29 -10.29 -24.86 30.23
C SER A 29 -9.25 -25.47 29.29
N GLN A 30 -8.02 -25.68 29.74
CA GLN A 30 -6.99 -26.41 28.97
C GLN A 30 -7.21 -27.94 29.04
N GLN A 31 -7.59 -28.48 30.18
CA GLN A 31 -7.89 -29.90 30.38
C GLN A 31 -9.10 -30.36 29.57
N THR A 32 -10.18 -29.57 29.49
CA THR A 32 -11.36 -29.88 28.67
C THR A 32 -11.09 -29.92 27.17
N ILE A 33 -10.04 -29.27 26.67
CA ILE A 33 -9.64 -29.32 25.25
C ILE A 33 -8.70 -30.51 24.99
N ALA A 34 -7.82 -30.84 25.94
CA ALA A 34 -6.91 -31.98 25.83
C ALA A 34 -7.61 -33.34 25.99
N ASP A 35 -8.68 -33.39 26.77
CA ASP A 35 -9.45 -34.60 27.09
C ASP A 35 -10.52 -34.97 26.07
N ILE A 36 -10.71 -34.18 24.98
CA ILE A 36 -11.58 -34.61 23.87
C ILE A 36 -10.90 -35.80 23.18
N PRO A 37 -11.50 -37.00 23.23
CA PRO A 37 -10.90 -38.18 22.59
C PRO A 37 -10.63 -37.87 21.12
N ALA A 38 -9.42 -38.03 20.66
CA ALA A 38 -9.06 -37.87 19.26
C ALA A 38 -9.67 -39.07 18.48
N GLY A 39 -10.80 -38.81 17.80
CA GLY A 39 -11.48 -39.93 17.15
C GLY A 39 -12.11 -39.55 15.82
N THR A 40 -12.96 -38.55 15.80
CA THR A 40 -13.75 -38.20 14.62
C THR A 40 -13.31 -36.88 13.98
N ALA A 41 -13.62 -36.69 12.71
CA ALA A 41 -13.37 -35.42 12.03
C ALA A 41 -14.08 -34.25 12.72
N GLU A 42 -15.26 -34.48 13.27
CA GLU A 42 -16.05 -33.48 13.99
C GLU A 42 -15.38 -33.02 15.29
N GLU A 43 -14.87 -33.95 16.08
CA GLU A 43 -14.16 -33.65 17.34
C GLU A 43 -12.89 -32.86 17.07
N TYR A 44 -12.07 -33.26 16.10
CA TYR A 44 -10.91 -32.51 15.68
C TYR A 44 -11.29 -31.11 15.18
N TYR A 45 -12.38 -30.98 14.39
CA TYR A 45 -12.82 -29.70 13.89
C TYR A 45 -13.22 -28.74 15.00
N ASN A 46 -14.01 -29.22 15.97
CA ASN A 46 -14.47 -28.45 17.11
C ASN A 46 -13.30 -28.03 18.02
N ARG A 47 -12.37 -28.94 18.28
CA ARG A 47 -11.16 -28.65 19.05
C ARG A 47 -10.24 -27.63 18.31
N GLY A 48 -10.06 -27.79 17.01
CA GLY A 48 -9.33 -26.84 16.18
C GLY A 48 -9.94 -25.44 16.21
N ASN A 49 -11.26 -25.34 16.19
CA ASN A 49 -11.98 -24.06 16.38
C ASN A 49 -11.74 -23.46 17.77
N ALA A 50 -11.70 -24.27 18.82
CA ALA A 50 -11.41 -23.82 20.17
C ALA A 50 -9.96 -23.30 20.31
N TYR A 51 -8.98 -24.04 19.78
CA TYR A 51 -7.59 -23.59 19.73
C TYR A 51 -7.42 -22.28 18.92
N LYS A 52 -8.10 -22.16 17.78
CA LYS A 52 -8.10 -20.93 16.99
C LYS A 52 -8.61 -19.75 17.79
N LYS A 53 -9.71 -19.90 18.57
CA LYS A 53 -10.25 -18.85 19.45
C LYS A 53 -9.28 -18.44 20.57
N GLN A 54 -8.50 -19.41 21.10
CA GLN A 54 -7.49 -19.16 22.13
C GLN A 54 -6.18 -18.57 21.56
N GLY A 55 -6.04 -18.44 20.25
CA GLY A 55 -4.80 -18.02 19.61
C GLY A 55 -3.74 -19.15 19.47
N ASN A 56 -4.05 -20.39 19.86
CA ASN A 56 -3.17 -21.55 19.73
C ASN A 56 -3.16 -22.07 18.30
N LEU A 57 -2.58 -21.28 17.39
CA LEU A 57 -2.70 -21.48 15.95
C LEU A 57 -2.01 -22.77 15.46
N THR A 58 -0.92 -23.19 16.11
CA THR A 58 -0.20 -24.44 15.77
C THR A 58 -1.09 -25.66 16.03
N GLN A 59 -1.74 -25.73 17.19
CA GLN A 59 -2.66 -26.81 17.54
C GLN A 59 -3.90 -26.81 16.63
N ALA A 60 -4.43 -25.62 16.30
CA ALA A 60 -5.55 -25.49 15.38
C ALA A 60 -5.19 -26.02 13.97
N ILE A 61 -4.00 -25.72 13.44
CA ILE A 61 -3.52 -26.27 12.16
C ILE A 61 -3.41 -27.80 12.23
N ALA A 62 -2.86 -28.35 13.33
CA ALA A 62 -2.73 -29.79 13.51
C ALA A 62 -4.11 -30.48 13.49
N ASP A 63 -5.07 -29.92 14.21
CA ASP A 63 -6.44 -30.45 14.26
C ASP A 63 -7.16 -30.36 12.92
N TYR A 64 -7.13 -29.23 12.23
CA TYR A 64 -7.70 -29.14 10.87
C TYR A 64 -6.99 -30.09 9.89
N THR A 65 -5.71 -30.36 10.07
CA THR A 65 -4.98 -31.34 9.27
C THR A 65 -5.48 -32.77 9.56
N ASN A 66 -5.80 -33.10 10.81
CA ASN A 66 -6.42 -34.38 11.16
C ASN A 66 -7.84 -34.49 10.57
N VAL A 67 -8.64 -33.41 10.62
CA VAL A 67 -9.95 -33.37 9.92
C VAL A 67 -9.78 -33.71 8.45
N ILE A 68 -8.85 -33.06 7.77
CA ILE A 68 -8.59 -33.25 6.33
C ILE A 68 -8.12 -34.67 6.02
N ARG A 69 -7.31 -35.26 6.91
CA ARG A 69 -6.84 -36.64 6.78
C ARG A 69 -7.98 -37.66 6.90
N ILE A 70 -8.92 -37.42 7.82
CA ILE A 70 -10.07 -38.33 8.04
C ILE A 70 -11.14 -38.07 6.96
N ASN A 71 -11.39 -36.82 6.61
CA ASN A 71 -12.37 -36.40 5.61
C ASN A 71 -11.76 -35.38 4.65
N SER A 72 -11.19 -35.85 3.55
CA SER A 72 -10.57 -35.02 2.52
C SER A 72 -11.55 -34.11 1.76
N LYS A 73 -12.87 -34.26 1.99
CA LYS A 73 -13.93 -33.40 1.42
C LYS A 73 -14.48 -32.39 2.43
N HIS A 74 -13.76 -32.10 3.51
CA HIS A 74 -14.21 -31.15 4.53
C HIS A 74 -13.78 -29.72 4.19
N ALA A 75 -14.55 -29.03 3.32
CA ALA A 75 -14.23 -27.68 2.82
C ALA A 75 -13.94 -26.66 3.93
N LYS A 76 -14.71 -26.68 5.04
CA LYS A 76 -14.53 -25.74 6.15
C LYS A 76 -13.19 -25.92 6.89
N ALA A 77 -12.66 -27.14 6.94
CA ALA A 77 -11.34 -27.39 7.58
C ALA A 77 -10.21 -26.79 6.73
N TYR A 78 -10.25 -26.98 5.40
CA TYR A 78 -9.32 -26.30 4.49
C TYR A 78 -9.44 -24.79 4.63
N TYR A 79 -10.62 -24.23 4.54
CA TYR A 79 -10.84 -22.79 4.68
C TYR A 79 -10.29 -22.23 6.00
N ASN A 80 -10.57 -22.87 7.13
CA ASN A 80 -10.10 -22.41 8.43
C ASN A 80 -8.57 -22.52 8.59
N ARG A 81 -7.96 -23.60 8.06
CA ARG A 81 -6.51 -23.76 8.04
C ARG A 81 -5.86 -22.70 7.13
N GLY A 82 -6.42 -22.47 5.96
CA GLY A 82 -6.02 -21.41 5.03
C GLY A 82 -6.07 -20.01 5.67
N ASN A 83 -7.11 -19.73 6.48
CA ASN A 83 -7.20 -18.47 7.23
C ASN A 83 -6.05 -18.30 8.21
N ILE A 84 -5.62 -19.37 8.88
CA ILE A 84 -4.48 -19.31 9.80
C ILE A 84 -3.19 -19.09 9.02
N TYR A 85 -2.95 -19.81 7.94
CA TYR A 85 -1.79 -19.61 7.08
C TYR A 85 -1.72 -18.19 6.53
N GLY A 86 -2.84 -17.64 6.09
CA GLY A 86 -2.93 -16.26 5.59
C GLY A 86 -2.59 -15.21 6.66
N LYS A 87 -2.99 -15.44 7.92
CA LYS A 87 -2.61 -14.59 9.08
C LYS A 87 -1.13 -14.69 9.42
N GLN A 88 -0.53 -15.86 9.25
CA GLN A 88 0.90 -16.10 9.49
C GLN A 88 1.80 -15.62 8.34
N GLY A 89 1.24 -15.11 7.24
CA GLY A 89 2.00 -14.71 6.05
C GLY A 89 2.37 -15.88 5.13
N ASN A 90 1.94 -17.12 5.44
CA ASN A 90 2.17 -18.29 4.62
C ASN A 90 1.20 -18.31 3.42
N LEU A 91 1.35 -17.32 2.51
CA LEU A 91 0.37 -17.03 1.46
C LEU A 91 0.18 -18.21 0.49
N THR A 92 1.24 -18.96 0.18
CA THR A 92 1.17 -20.10 -0.73
C THR A 92 0.30 -21.23 -0.17
N GLN A 93 0.48 -21.57 1.11
CA GLN A 93 -0.35 -22.59 1.78
C GLN A 93 -1.80 -22.13 1.93
N ALA A 94 -2.01 -20.84 2.22
CA ALA A 94 -3.35 -20.26 2.30
C ALA A 94 -4.10 -20.41 0.96
N ILE A 95 -3.47 -20.03 -0.15
CA ILE A 95 -4.04 -20.18 -1.50
C ILE A 95 -4.36 -21.63 -1.82
N ALA A 96 -3.44 -22.56 -1.50
CA ALA A 96 -3.67 -23.98 -1.74
C ALA A 96 -4.90 -24.50 -0.97
N ASP A 97 -5.03 -24.12 0.30
CA ASP A 97 -6.15 -24.53 1.15
C ASP A 97 -7.48 -23.91 0.70
N TYR A 98 -7.51 -22.62 0.37
CA TYR A 98 -8.71 -21.99 -0.20
C TYR A 98 -9.11 -22.63 -1.53
N THR A 99 -8.13 -22.98 -2.37
CA THR A 99 -8.40 -23.68 -3.64
C THR A 99 -9.06 -25.02 -3.40
N LYS A 100 -8.57 -25.81 -2.43
CA LYS A 100 -9.22 -27.06 -2.05
C LYS A 100 -10.62 -26.86 -1.48
N ALA A 101 -10.82 -25.84 -0.64
CA ALA A 101 -12.17 -25.50 -0.15
C ALA A 101 -13.13 -25.16 -1.28
N ILE A 102 -12.67 -24.44 -2.30
CA ILE A 102 -13.46 -24.07 -3.50
C ILE A 102 -13.72 -25.29 -4.40
N GLU A 103 -12.75 -26.15 -4.63
CA GLU A 103 -12.93 -27.39 -5.40
C GLU A 103 -14.01 -28.30 -4.78
N ILE A 104 -14.05 -28.35 -3.43
CA ILE A 104 -15.05 -29.13 -2.70
C ILE A 104 -16.42 -28.43 -2.69
N ASN A 105 -16.44 -27.13 -2.50
CA ASN A 105 -17.64 -26.31 -2.49
C ASN A 105 -17.49 -25.09 -3.43
N PRO A 106 -17.87 -25.20 -4.70
CA PRO A 106 -17.77 -24.10 -5.68
C PRO A 106 -18.66 -22.88 -5.36
N LYS A 107 -19.55 -22.96 -4.37
CA LYS A 107 -20.36 -21.82 -3.88
C LYS A 107 -19.83 -21.21 -2.57
N TYR A 108 -18.58 -21.50 -2.21
CA TYR A 108 -18.00 -20.98 -0.96
C TYR A 108 -17.46 -19.55 -1.16
N LYS A 109 -18.36 -18.56 -1.11
CA LYS A 109 -18.02 -17.15 -1.35
C LYS A 109 -16.83 -16.64 -0.54
N ASP A 110 -16.74 -17.04 0.77
CA ASP A 110 -15.68 -16.56 1.67
C ASP A 110 -14.33 -17.14 1.31
N ALA A 111 -14.28 -18.34 0.75
CA ALA A 111 -13.03 -18.95 0.28
C ALA A 111 -12.51 -18.22 -0.96
N TYR A 112 -13.37 -17.84 -1.90
CA TYR A 112 -13.00 -16.96 -3.01
C TYR A 112 -12.52 -15.60 -2.50
N TYR A 113 -13.29 -14.95 -1.64
CA TYR A 113 -12.94 -13.65 -1.07
C TYR A 113 -11.56 -13.66 -0.39
N ASN A 114 -11.29 -14.64 0.49
CA ASN A 114 -10.03 -14.73 1.20
C ASN A 114 -8.86 -15.14 0.29
N ARG A 115 -9.10 -15.97 -0.73
CA ARG A 115 -8.08 -16.27 -1.75
C ARG A 115 -7.77 -15.02 -2.56
N GLY A 116 -8.78 -14.24 -2.95
CA GLY A 116 -8.62 -12.93 -3.60
C GLY A 116 -7.79 -11.96 -2.77
N ASN A 117 -8.08 -11.86 -1.46
CA ASN A 117 -7.27 -11.06 -0.52
C ASN A 117 -5.80 -11.54 -0.49
N THR A 118 -5.60 -12.85 -0.53
CA THR A 118 -4.26 -13.44 -0.49
C THR A 118 -3.50 -13.20 -1.80
N TYR A 119 -4.17 -13.31 -2.94
CA TYR A 119 -3.61 -12.93 -4.24
C TYR A 119 -3.26 -11.43 -4.30
N GLY A 120 -4.12 -10.56 -3.77
CA GLY A 120 -3.84 -9.12 -3.67
C GLY A 120 -2.56 -8.84 -2.87
N LYS A 121 -2.36 -9.51 -1.73
CA LYS A 121 -1.13 -9.41 -0.92
C LYS A 121 0.12 -9.90 -1.66
N GLN A 122 -0.01 -10.88 -2.56
CA GLN A 122 1.10 -11.35 -3.41
C GLN A 122 1.34 -10.45 -4.64
N GLY A 123 0.51 -9.42 -4.88
CA GLY A 123 0.57 -8.62 -6.09
C GLY A 123 -0.09 -9.27 -7.32
N ASN A 124 -0.73 -10.43 -7.17
CA ASN A 124 -1.43 -11.14 -8.23
C ASN A 124 -2.83 -10.52 -8.47
N LEU A 125 -2.85 -9.28 -8.96
CA LEU A 125 -4.05 -8.45 -9.02
C LEU A 125 -5.15 -9.04 -9.91
N THR A 126 -4.78 -9.69 -11.02
CA THR A 126 -5.74 -10.32 -11.94
C THR A 126 -6.50 -11.46 -11.27
N GLN A 127 -5.80 -12.33 -10.54
CA GLN A 127 -6.41 -13.44 -9.81
C GLN A 127 -7.29 -12.92 -8.65
N ALA A 128 -6.85 -11.84 -7.99
CA ALA A 128 -7.64 -11.21 -6.94
C ALA A 128 -8.99 -10.69 -7.48
N ILE A 129 -8.97 -9.98 -8.62
CA ILE A 129 -10.20 -9.50 -9.28
C ILE A 129 -11.11 -10.66 -9.66
N ALA A 130 -10.55 -11.73 -10.24
CA ALA A 130 -11.34 -12.91 -10.62
C ALA A 130 -12.05 -13.55 -9.41
N ASP A 131 -11.33 -13.69 -8.31
CA ASP A 131 -11.85 -14.29 -7.09
C ASP A 131 -12.92 -13.41 -6.41
N TYR A 132 -12.70 -12.09 -6.30
CA TYR A 132 -13.75 -11.19 -5.80
C TYR A 132 -14.98 -11.19 -6.71
N THR A 133 -14.79 -11.29 -8.03
CA THR A 133 -15.90 -11.38 -8.99
C THR A 133 -16.70 -12.64 -8.74
N LYS A 134 -16.05 -13.80 -8.50
CA LYS A 134 -16.73 -15.04 -8.14
C LYS A 134 -17.48 -14.95 -6.80
N ALA A 135 -16.87 -14.31 -5.79
CA ALA A 135 -17.56 -14.09 -4.51
C ALA A 135 -18.82 -13.23 -4.69
N ILE A 136 -18.76 -12.18 -5.52
CA ILE A 136 -19.89 -11.30 -5.87
C ILE A 136 -20.95 -12.03 -6.69
N GLU A 137 -20.58 -12.88 -7.64
CA GLU A 137 -21.52 -13.71 -8.41
C GLU A 137 -22.30 -14.68 -7.51
N ILE A 138 -21.65 -15.22 -6.46
CA ILE A 138 -22.28 -16.10 -5.48
C ILE A 138 -23.19 -15.32 -4.52
N ASP A 139 -22.74 -14.15 -4.09
CA ASP A 139 -23.48 -13.25 -3.20
C ASP A 139 -23.37 -11.79 -3.67
N SER A 140 -24.36 -11.33 -4.39
CA SER A 140 -24.43 -9.97 -4.93
C SER A 140 -24.55 -8.87 -3.86
N LYS A 141 -24.72 -9.24 -2.58
CA LYS A 141 -24.74 -8.33 -1.43
C LYS A 141 -23.44 -8.34 -0.63
N TYR A 142 -22.37 -8.87 -1.19
CA TYR A 142 -21.06 -8.96 -0.51
C TYR A 142 -20.31 -7.63 -0.62
N ALA A 143 -20.70 -6.62 0.17
CA ALA A 143 -20.15 -5.26 0.12
C ALA A 143 -18.61 -5.21 0.18
N THR A 144 -17.99 -6.00 1.08
CA THR A 144 -16.53 -6.02 1.23
C THR A 144 -15.81 -6.59 0.02
N ALA A 145 -16.43 -7.51 -0.73
CA ALA A 145 -15.86 -8.02 -1.98
C ALA A 145 -15.84 -6.94 -3.07
N TYR A 146 -16.91 -6.14 -3.19
CA TYR A 146 -16.91 -4.95 -4.05
C TYR A 146 -15.85 -3.95 -3.61
N GLY A 147 -15.79 -3.58 -2.33
CA GLY A 147 -14.81 -2.64 -1.81
C GLY A 147 -13.37 -3.06 -2.10
N ASN A 148 -13.03 -4.34 -1.87
CA ASN A 148 -11.69 -4.85 -2.12
C ASN A 148 -11.38 -4.98 -3.62
N ARG A 149 -12.34 -5.35 -4.47
CA ARG A 149 -12.16 -5.33 -5.91
C ARG A 149 -11.94 -3.90 -6.42
N GLY A 150 -12.68 -2.93 -5.89
CA GLY A 150 -12.47 -1.51 -6.12
C GLY A 150 -11.06 -1.05 -5.74
N ASN A 151 -10.53 -1.50 -4.60
CA ASN A 151 -9.14 -1.23 -4.20
C ASN A 151 -8.14 -1.76 -5.23
N ILE A 152 -8.35 -2.98 -5.75
CA ILE A 152 -7.47 -3.54 -6.77
C ILE A 152 -7.57 -2.75 -8.08
N TYR A 153 -8.78 -2.37 -8.52
CA TYR A 153 -8.95 -1.52 -9.69
C TYR A 153 -8.25 -0.16 -9.53
N GLN A 154 -8.32 0.44 -8.33
CA GLN A 154 -7.62 1.68 -8.03
C GLN A 154 -6.09 1.51 -8.13
N ILE A 155 -5.52 0.42 -7.60
CA ILE A 155 -4.09 0.10 -7.73
C ILE A 155 -3.68 -0.04 -9.21
N GLN A 156 -4.56 -0.58 -10.06
CA GLN A 156 -4.33 -0.69 -11.50
C GLN A 156 -4.54 0.63 -12.27
N GLY A 157 -4.98 1.71 -11.60
CA GLY A 157 -5.34 2.99 -12.25
C GLY A 157 -6.73 2.98 -12.91
N ASN A 158 -7.51 1.92 -12.73
CA ASN A 158 -8.84 1.76 -13.32
C ASN A 158 -9.89 2.46 -12.44
N PHE A 159 -9.78 3.77 -12.27
CA PHE A 159 -10.57 4.55 -11.30
C PHE A 159 -12.08 4.49 -11.55
N GLN A 160 -12.53 4.41 -12.80
CA GLN A 160 -13.97 4.30 -13.12
C GLN A 160 -14.56 3.01 -12.57
N GLN A 161 -13.88 1.88 -12.74
CA GLN A 161 -14.30 0.59 -12.20
C GLN A 161 -14.22 0.57 -10.67
N ALA A 162 -13.19 1.18 -10.10
CA ALA A 162 -13.05 1.33 -8.66
C ALA A 162 -14.24 2.11 -8.06
N ILE A 163 -14.58 3.27 -8.64
CA ILE A 163 -15.72 4.09 -8.21
C ILE A 163 -17.04 3.32 -8.34
N ALA A 164 -17.25 2.59 -9.44
CA ALA A 164 -18.44 1.77 -9.62
C ALA A 164 -18.58 0.70 -8.52
N ASP A 165 -17.48 0.04 -8.17
CA ASP A 165 -17.46 -0.97 -7.11
C ASP A 165 -17.66 -0.34 -5.72
N TYR A 166 -17.04 0.79 -5.42
CA TYR A 166 -17.29 1.50 -4.16
C TYR A 166 -18.74 1.99 -4.05
N ASN A 167 -19.36 2.43 -5.17
CA ASN A 167 -20.78 2.79 -5.19
C ASN A 167 -21.65 1.59 -4.78
N LYS A 168 -21.37 0.40 -5.31
CA LYS A 168 -22.09 -0.82 -4.94
C LYS A 168 -21.83 -1.23 -3.49
N ALA A 169 -20.61 -1.12 -3.01
CA ALA A 169 -20.28 -1.39 -1.62
C ALA A 169 -21.04 -0.46 -0.66
N ILE A 170 -21.12 0.83 -0.98
CA ILE A 170 -21.85 1.85 -0.21
C ILE A 170 -23.36 1.63 -0.28
N GLU A 171 -23.91 1.29 -1.45
CA GLU A 171 -25.33 0.95 -1.61
C GLU A 171 -25.74 -0.21 -0.70
N ILE A 172 -24.87 -1.24 -0.58
CA ILE A 172 -25.15 -2.44 0.22
C ILE A 172 -24.93 -2.16 1.72
N ASN A 173 -23.86 -1.45 2.07
CA ASN A 173 -23.54 -1.13 3.46
C ASN A 173 -23.01 0.32 3.57
N PRO A 174 -23.90 1.29 3.81
CA PRO A 174 -23.56 2.71 3.89
C PRO A 174 -22.77 3.11 5.16
N ASP A 175 -22.68 2.24 6.16
CA ASP A 175 -22.07 2.57 7.46
C ASP A 175 -20.57 2.26 7.51
N ILE A 176 -19.97 1.83 6.41
CA ILE A 176 -18.53 1.57 6.34
C ILE A 176 -17.81 2.80 5.81
N ALA A 177 -17.23 3.60 6.70
CA ALA A 177 -16.48 4.82 6.39
C ALA A 177 -15.37 4.60 5.34
N GLY A 178 -14.73 3.42 5.34
CA GLY A 178 -13.65 3.07 4.43
C GLY A 178 -14.04 3.10 2.96
N PHE A 179 -15.28 2.75 2.62
CA PHE A 179 -15.74 2.79 1.22
C PHE A 179 -15.81 4.22 0.69
N TYR A 180 -16.30 5.15 1.50
CA TYR A 180 -16.31 6.57 1.15
C TYR A 180 -14.88 7.12 1.04
N SER A 181 -14.03 6.84 2.01
CA SER A 181 -12.64 7.30 1.96
C SER A 181 -11.89 6.80 0.70
N ASN A 182 -12.07 5.53 0.35
CA ASN A 182 -11.42 4.95 -0.83
C ASN A 182 -12.00 5.52 -2.13
N ARG A 183 -13.32 5.75 -2.20
CA ARG A 183 -13.95 6.43 -3.33
C ARG A 183 -13.48 7.89 -3.44
N GLY A 184 -13.35 8.58 -2.31
CA GLY A 184 -12.77 9.90 -2.21
C GLY A 184 -11.34 9.96 -2.77
N ASN A 185 -10.50 8.97 -2.43
CA ASN A 185 -9.15 8.85 -3.00
C ASN A 185 -9.18 8.68 -4.53
N ALA A 186 -10.11 7.86 -5.04
CA ALA A 186 -10.27 7.68 -6.48
C ALA A 186 -10.72 8.98 -7.17
N TYR A 187 -11.68 9.71 -6.60
CA TYR A 187 -12.11 11.01 -7.10
C TYR A 187 -10.98 12.05 -7.04
N GLN A 188 -10.22 12.10 -5.95
CA GLN A 188 -9.08 13.01 -5.81
C GLN A 188 -8.04 12.76 -6.91
N THR A 189 -7.72 11.51 -7.18
CA THR A 189 -6.75 11.16 -8.24
C THR A 189 -7.24 11.55 -9.63
N GLN A 190 -8.56 11.56 -9.86
CA GLN A 190 -9.16 12.04 -11.11
C GLN A 190 -9.32 13.57 -11.17
N GLY A 191 -8.93 14.30 -10.12
CA GLY A 191 -9.13 15.76 -10.03
C GLY A 191 -10.55 16.18 -9.63
N ASN A 192 -11.43 15.23 -9.29
CA ASN A 192 -12.80 15.48 -8.88
C ASN A 192 -12.88 15.88 -7.39
N PHE A 193 -12.22 16.96 -7.03
CA PHE A 193 -11.96 17.35 -5.64
C PHE A 193 -13.22 17.58 -4.80
N GLN A 194 -14.30 18.11 -5.38
CA GLN A 194 -15.54 18.35 -4.65
C GLN A 194 -16.20 17.03 -4.20
N GLN A 195 -16.20 16.03 -5.08
CA GLN A 195 -16.71 14.70 -4.76
C GLN A 195 -15.82 13.99 -3.73
N ALA A 196 -14.50 14.15 -3.84
CA ALA A 196 -13.56 13.63 -2.86
C ALA A 196 -13.81 14.20 -1.46
N ILE A 197 -13.96 15.54 -1.35
CA ILE A 197 -14.25 16.22 -0.08
C ILE A 197 -15.59 15.76 0.50
N ALA A 198 -16.63 15.62 -0.32
CA ALA A 198 -17.93 15.12 0.13
C ALA A 198 -17.82 13.69 0.71
N ASP A 199 -17.08 12.83 0.07
CA ASP A 199 -16.83 11.47 0.52
C ASP A 199 -16.01 11.42 1.81
N TYR A 200 -14.95 12.21 1.95
CA TYR A 200 -14.21 12.29 3.21
C TYR A 200 -15.05 12.88 4.35
N ASN A 201 -15.93 13.86 4.06
CA ASN A 201 -16.88 14.36 5.05
C ASN A 201 -17.78 13.23 5.56
N LYS A 202 -18.29 12.39 4.67
CA LYS A 202 -19.12 11.24 5.06
C LYS A 202 -18.33 10.18 5.83
N ALA A 203 -17.09 9.92 5.43
CA ALA A 203 -16.22 9.01 6.17
C ALA A 203 -15.94 9.51 7.61
N ILE A 204 -15.70 10.82 7.78
CA ILE A 204 -15.49 11.47 9.09
C ILE A 204 -16.78 11.46 9.92
N GLU A 205 -17.94 11.68 9.32
CA GLU A 205 -19.24 11.60 9.99
C GLU A 205 -19.48 10.21 10.58
N ILE A 206 -19.17 9.15 9.82
CA ILE A 206 -19.35 7.75 10.25
C ILE A 206 -18.31 7.38 11.31
N ASN A 207 -17.06 7.75 11.13
CA ASN A 207 -16.00 7.44 12.10
C ASN A 207 -15.01 8.60 12.25
N PRO A 208 -15.24 9.51 13.23
CA PRO A 208 -14.44 10.70 13.44
C PRO A 208 -13.06 10.44 14.07
N ASP A 209 -12.75 9.21 14.46
CA ASP A 209 -11.49 8.90 15.16
C ASP A 209 -10.34 8.46 14.24
N ILE A 210 -10.62 8.32 12.95
CA ILE A 210 -9.60 7.91 11.98
C ILE A 210 -8.85 9.13 11.42
N ALA A 211 -7.61 9.30 11.86
CA ALA A 211 -6.73 10.39 11.41
C ALA A 211 -6.60 10.51 9.89
N GLY A 212 -6.53 9.36 9.20
CA GLY A 212 -6.36 9.29 7.74
C GLY A 212 -7.45 9.99 6.93
N PHE A 213 -8.68 10.07 7.44
CA PHE A 213 -9.76 10.75 6.72
C PHE A 213 -9.56 12.27 6.69
N TYR A 214 -9.09 12.84 7.81
CA TYR A 214 -8.72 14.26 7.87
C TYR A 214 -7.49 14.54 7.02
N SER A 215 -6.46 13.70 7.10
CA SER A 215 -5.25 13.86 6.26
C SER A 215 -5.59 13.84 4.77
N ASN A 216 -6.42 12.92 4.31
CA ASN A 216 -6.81 12.82 2.91
C ASN A 216 -7.63 14.04 2.46
N ARG A 217 -8.57 14.53 3.29
CA ARG A 217 -9.32 15.75 3.00
C ARG A 217 -8.40 16.98 3.00
N GLY A 218 -7.48 17.07 3.95
CA GLY A 218 -6.44 18.09 4.01
C GLY A 218 -5.57 18.11 2.75
N ASN A 219 -5.13 16.94 2.28
CA ASN A 219 -4.39 16.81 1.03
C ASN A 219 -5.20 17.35 -0.17
N THR A 220 -6.50 17.07 -0.20
CA THR A 220 -7.39 17.56 -1.25
C THR A 220 -7.53 19.07 -1.21
N TYR A 221 -7.72 19.68 -0.02
CA TYR A 221 -7.74 21.12 0.14
C TYR A 221 -6.40 21.76 -0.27
N GLN A 222 -5.29 21.16 0.13
CA GLN A 222 -3.96 21.65 -0.24
C GLN A 222 -3.74 21.61 -1.75
N THR A 223 -4.18 20.56 -2.44
CA THR A 223 -4.11 20.47 -3.91
C THR A 223 -4.92 21.57 -4.60
N GLN A 224 -6.01 22.02 -3.98
CA GLN A 224 -6.82 23.18 -4.46
C GLN A 224 -6.21 24.53 -4.06
N GLY A 225 -5.09 24.59 -3.34
CA GLY A 225 -4.52 25.82 -2.79
C GLY A 225 -5.23 26.35 -1.54
N ASN A 226 -6.19 25.61 -0.99
CA ASN A 226 -6.95 25.97 0.21
C ASN A 226 -6.16 25.60 1.47
N PHE A 227 -4.98 26.22 1.64
CA PHE A 227 -4.03 25.88 2.69
C PHE A 227 -4.60 26.03 4.12
N GLN A 228 -5.48 26.99 4.35
CA GLN A 228 -6.09 27.19 5.68
C GLN A 228 -6.96 26.01 6.10
N GLN A 229 -7.82 25.51 5.19
CA GLN A 229 -8.63 24.32 5.44
C GLN A 229 -7.77 23.07 5.60
N ALA A 230 -6.71 22.97 4.78
CA ALA A 230 -5.75 21.86 4.89
C ALA A 230 -5.08 21.84 6.28
N ILE A 231 -4.65 22.99 6.81
CA ILE A 231 -4.05 23.12 8.14
C ILE A 231 -5.03 22.67 9.24
N VAL A 232 -6.30 23.04 9.13
CA VAL A 232 -7.34 22.63 10.09
C VAL A 232 -7.47 21.10 10.10
N ASP A 233 -7.50 20.49 8.94
CA ASP A 233 -7.62 19.04 8.81
C ASP A 233 -6.37 18.30 9.30
N TYR A 234 -5.17 18.77 8.96
CA TYR A 234 -3.95 18.18 9.49
C TYR A 234 -3.82 18.33 11.02
N ASN A 235 -4.32 19.43 11.59
CA ASN A 235 -4.41 19.57 13.05
C ASN A 235 -5.26 18.45 13.65
N LYS A 236 -6.42 18.15 13.04
CA LYS A 236 -7.29 17.05 13.48
C LYS A 236 -6.64 15.68 13.29
N ALA A 237 -5.96 15.46 12.17
CA ALA A 237 -5.23 14.22 11.93
C ALA A 237 -4.14 14.00 12.98
N ILE A 238 -3.36 15.03 13.31
CA ILE A 238 -2.31 14.99 14.34
C ILE A 238 -2.90 14.82 15.74
N GLU A 239 -4.04 15.45 16.04
CA GLU A 239 -4.77 15.25 17.31
C GLU A 239 -5.17 13.78 17.48
N LYS A 240 -5.67 13.12 16.42
CA LYS A 240 -6.07 11.71 16.43
C LYS A 240 -4.88 10.75 16.41
N ASN A 241 -3.82 11.08 15.70
CA ASN A 241 -2.59 10.31 15.67
C ASN A 241 -1.34 11.21 15.78
N PRO A 242 -0.86 11.48 17.00
CA PRO A 242 0.32 12.33 17.23
C PRO A 242 1.62 11.77 16.62
N ASN A 243 1.64 10.53 16.15
CA ASN A 243 2.80 9.90 15.52
C ASN A 243 2.74 9.90 13.98
N ASP A 244 1.71 10.50 13.39
CA ASP A 244 1.58 10.60 11.94
C ASP A 244 2.54 11.66 11.37
N ASN A 245 3.74 11.21 11.02
CA ASN A 245 4.78 12.07 10.42
C ASN A 245 4.33 12.71 9.11
N ALA A 246 3.48 12.04 8.32
CA ALA A 246 2.97 12.56 7.05
C ALA A 246 2.07 13.78 7.26
N SER A 247 1.23 13.78 8.28
CA SER A 247 0.37 14.94 8.61
C SER A 247 1.18 16.14 9.08
N TYR A 248 2.25 15.96 9.86
CA TYR A 248 3.17 17.05 10.20
C TYR A 248 3.85 17.60 8.95
N TYR A 249 4.36 16.72 8.09
CA TYR A 249 5.01 17.12 6.86
C TYR A 249 4.08 17.93 5.95
N ASN A 250 2.87 17.44 5.68
CA ASN A 250 1.90 18.10 4.81
C ASN A 250 1.40 19.42 5.42
N ARG A 251 1.23 19.50 6.75
CA ARG A 251 0.91 20.77 7.43
C ARG A 251 2.07 21.77 7.32
N GLY A 252 3.29 21.31 7.40
CA GLY A 252 4.48 22.12 7.14
C GLY A 252 4.48 22.71 5.73
N LEU A 253 4.13 21.92 4.71
CA LEU A 253 3.93 22.39 3.34
C LEU A 253 2.81 23.44 3.25
N ALA A 254 1.69 23.21 3.93
CA ALA A 254 0.58 24.15 3.94
C ALA A 254 0.94 25.46 4.65
N TYR A 255 1.67 25.43 5.77
CA TYR A 255 2.22 26.62 6.42
C TYR A 255 3.20 27.36 5.52
N TYR A 256 4.03 26.63 4.77
CA TYR A 256 4.91 27.25 3.78
C TYR A 256 4.13 27.98 2.70
N GLY A 257 3.04 27.37 2.19
CA GLY A 257 2.18 27.97 1.16
C GLY A 257 1.50 29.29 1.59
N ILE A 258 1.33 29.49 2.90
CA ILE A 258 0.81 30.76 3.48
C ILE A 258 1.90 31.60 4.16
N GLU A 259 3.16 31.38 3.83
CA GLU A 259 4.32 32.13 4.28
C GLU A 259 4.57 32.14 5.81
N GLN A 260 4.02 31.14 6.54
CA GLN A 260 4.28 30.94 7.97
C GLN A 260 5.49 30.04 8.19
N TYR A 261 6.66 30.50 7.78
CA TYR A 261 7.90 29.72 7.70
C TYR A 261 8.36 29.12 9.04
N GLY A 262 8.18 29.85 10.16
CA GLY A 262 8.55 29.33 11.48
C GLY A 262 7.70 28.12 11.90
N LYS A 263 6.41 28.10 11.59
CA LYS A 263 5.53 26.94 11.84
C LYS A 263 5.86 25.80 10.90
N SER A 264 6.13 26.14 9.64
CA SER A 264 6.58 25.15 8.64
C SER A 264 7.82 24.40 9.11
N LEU A 265 8.86 25.13 9.58
CA LEU A 265 10.09 24.55 10.09
C LEU A 265 9.84 23.65 11.32
N ALA A 266 8.99 24.10 12.25
CA ALA A 266 8.64 23.31 13.44
C ALA A 266 7.96 21.99 13.06
N ASP A 267 7.06 22.00 12.07
CA ASP A 267 6.37 20.80 11.61
C ASP A 267 7.29 19.83 10.84
N TYR A 268 8.20 20.34 10.03
CA TYR A 268 9.22 19.48 9.41
C TYR A 268 10.13 18.84 10.43
N THR A 269 10.54 19.60 11.46
CA THR A 269 11.33 19.07 12.58
C THR A 269 10.58 17.93 13.28
N ASN A 270 9.28 18.10 13.52
CA ASN A 270 8.43 17.05 14.11
C ASN A 270 8.33 15.83 13.20
N ALA A 271 8.12 16.03 11.90
CA ALA A 271 8.03 14.94 10.93
C ALA A 271 9.32 14.12 10.88
N ILE A 272 10.50 14.79 10.83
CA ILE A 272 11.82 14.17 10.84
C ILE A 272 12.05 13.40 12.15
N ASN A 273 11.67 13.98 13.29
CA ASN A 273 11.85 13.34 14.60
C ASN A 273 11.06 12.03 14.72
N LYS A 274 9.90 11.96 14.05
CA LYS A 274 9.01 10.78 14.12
C LYS A 274 9.36 9.70 13.09
N ASN A 275 9.96 10.08 11.98
CA ASN A 275 10.45 9.14 10.97
C ASN A 275 11.71 9.70 10.29
N PRO A 276 12.90 9.29 10.72
CA PRO A 276 14.18 9.79 10.20
C PRO A 276 14.55 9.26 8.81
N ASN A 277 13.60 8.81 8.01
CA ASN A 277 13.88 8.35 6.65
C ASN A 277 14.41 9.50 5.79
N LYS A 278 15.73 9.47 5.55
CA LYS A 278 16.50 10.50 4.87
C LYS A 278 16.00 10.84 3.47
N GLU A 279 15.62 9.82 2.70
CA GLU A 279 15.31 9.97 1.28
C GLU A 279 14.02 10.79 1.03
N ALA A 280 12.99 10.60 1.85
CA ALA A 280 11.74 11.35 1.75
C ALA A 280 11.92 12.85 2.02
N TYR A 281 12.90 13.22 2.85
CA TYR A 281 13.15 14.62 3.23
C TYR A 281 14.19 15.30 2.35
N GLU A 282 15.15 14.58 1.78
CA GLU A 282 16.07 15.13 0.76
C GLU A 282 15.33 15.56 -0.50
N ASP A 283 14.31 14.80 -0.92
CA ASP A 283 13.45 15.17 -2.05
C ASP A 283 12.67 16.45 -1.75
N PHE A 284 12.15 16.58 -0.53
CA PHE A 284 11.48 17.79 -0.08
C PHE A 284 12.39 19.03 -0.08
N ILE A 285 13.58 18.95 0.49
CA ILE A 285 14.54 20.08 0.57
C ILE A 285 14.90 20.59 -0.84
N LYS A 286 14.91 19.71 -1.85
CA LYS A 286 15.14 20.08 -3.26
C LYS A 286 13.96 20.84 -3.87
N HIS A 287 12.75 20.60 -3.38
CA HIS A 287 11.50 21.13 -3.95
C HIS A 287 10.90 22.31 -3.18
N VAL A 288 11.49 22.75 -2.06
CA VAL A 288 11.09 24.00 -1.40
C VAL A 288 11.34 25.18 -2.35
N PRO A 289 10.29 25.85 -2.85
CA PRO A 289 10.49 26.92 -3.82
C PRO A 289 11.21 28.10 -3.17
N VAL A 290 12.34 28.49 -3.72
CA VAL A 290 13.09 29.67 -3.29
C VAL A 290 12.44 30.91 -3.92
N LYS A 291 11.45 31.51 -3.23
CA LYS A 291 10.77 32.71 -3.75
C LYS A 291 11.51 34.01 -3.49
N LYS A 292 12.35 34.12 -2.46
CA LYS A 292 13.27 35.27 -2.21
C LYS A 292 14.48 34.79 -1.42
N ALA A 293 15.66 35.23 -1.84
CA ALA A 293 16.93 34.78 -1.28
C ALA A 293 17.20 35.22 0.19
N SER A 294 16.45 36.18 0.74
CA SER A 294 16.64 36.69 2.09
C SER A 294 15.96 35.90 3.20
N ASP A 295 14.74 35.38 2.95
CA ASP A 295 13.93 34.77 4.02
C ASP A 295 13.86 33.22 3.93
N THR A 296 13.99 32.68 2.73
CA THR A 296 13.89 31.24 2.48
C THR A 296 15.23 30.51 2.59
N GLY A 297 16.33 31.19 2.38
CA GLY A 297 17.69 30.63 2.54
C GLY A 297 17.96 30.17 3.95
N ASN A 298 17.38 30.82 4.94
CA ASN A 298 17.59 30.50 6.35
C ASN A 298 16.80 29.24 6.75
N VAL A 299 15.53 29.14 6.37
CA VAL A 299 14.66 27.96 6.67
C VAL A 299 15.22 26.70 6.01
N ARG A 300 15.65 26.80 4.74
CA ARG A 300 16.27 25.68 4.03
C ARG A 300 17.58 25.23 4.70
N ASN A 301 18.42 26.18 5.08
CA ASN A 301 19.70 25.89 5.74
C ASN A 301 19.48 25.32 7.14
N GLU A 302 18.49 25.80 7.89
CA GLU A 302 18.14 25.27 9.22
C GLU A 302 17.60 23.84 9.11
N ILE A 303 16.77 23.53 8.10
CA ILE A 303 16.31 22.16 7.82
C ILE A 303 17.50 21.26 7.45
N LEU A 304 18.42 21.73 6.60
CA LEU A 304 19.63 20.99 6.23
C LEU A 304 20.53 20.72 7.44
N GLN A 305 20.75 21.73 8.32
CA GLN A 305 21.54 21.57 9.53
C GLN A 305 20.92 20.60 10.54
N LEU A 306 19.59 20.63 10.71
CA LEU A 306 18.85 19.66 11.51
C LEU A 306 19.03 18.22 10.99
N PHE A 307 19.06 18.09 9.67
CA PHE A 307 19.23 16.83 8.98
C PHE A 307 20.64 16.27 9.12
N GLU A 308 21.65 17.10 8.86
CA GLU A 308 23.08 16.76 9.01
C GLU A 308 23.44 16.44 10.46
N GLY A 309 22.89 17.18 11.41
CA GLY A 309 23.07 16.94 12.84
C GLY A 309 22.56 15.58 13.28
N LYS A 310 21.42 15.12 12.75
CA LYS A 310 20.85 13.80 13.06
C LYS A 310 21.55 12.65 12.36
N LEU A 311 21.97 12.82 11.11
CA LEU A 311 22.79 11.84 10.39
C LEU A 311 24.13 11.57 11.09
N ASN A 312 24.71 12.54 11.74
CA ASN A 312 25.94 12.37 12.52
C ASN A 312 25.72 11.69 13.87
N LEU A 313 24.51 11.77 14.44
CA LEU A 313 24.10 11.03 15.64
C LEU A 313 23.89 9.54 15.33
N ASP A 314 23.26 9.22 14.20
CA ASP A 314 23.01 7.82 13.80
C ASP A 314 24.28 7.06 13.39
N LYS A 315 25.32 7.77 12.91
CA LYS A 315 26.64 7.15 12.65
C LYS A 315 27.37 6.71 13.92
N LYS A 316 27.01 7.25 15.09
CA LYS A 316 27.60 6.87 16.39
C LYS A 316 26.87 5.72 17.09
N THR A 317 25.66 5.36 16.66
CA THR A 317 24.82 4.31 17.24
C THR A 317 24.34 3.32 16.18
N ALA A 318 25.28 2.75 15.40
CA ALA A 318 24.93 1.67 14.47
C ALA A 318 24.61 0.39 15.25
N MET A 319 23.35 0.18 15.58
CA MET A 319 22.78 -1.13 15.87
C MET A 319 22.04 -1.65 14.64
N PRO A 320 21.97 -2.99 14.45
CA PRO A 320 21.53 -3.59 13.19
C PRO A 320 20.07 -3.26 12.87
N ALA A 321 19.78 -3.08 11.58
CA ALA A 321 18.49 -2.73 11.04
C ALA A 321 17.37 -3.66 11.53
N ALA A 322 16.38 -3.09 12.21
CA ALA A 322 15.13 -3.77 12.48
C ALA A 322 14.29 -3.87 11.18
N PRO A 323 13.52 -4.95 10.98
CA PRO A 323 12.76 -5.15 9.77
C PRO A 323 11.67 -4.08 9.62
N VAL A 324 11.46 -3.66 8.37
CA VAL A 324 10.45 -2.70 7.95
C VAL A 324 9.08 -3.12 8.50
N ALA A 325 8.48 -2.27 9.31
CA ALA A 325 7.15 -2.50 9.87
C ALA A 325 6.10 -2.53 8.76
N SER A 326 5.41 -3.65 8.66
CA SER A 326 4.20 -3.81 7.86
C SER A 326 3.11 -2.83 8.33
N PRO A 327 2.21 -2.38 7.44
CA PRO A 327 1.16 -1.44 7.82
C PRO A 327 0.29 -2.00 8.93
N VAL A 328 0.09 -1.20 9.98
CA VAL A 328 -0.68 -1.54 11.17
C VAL A 328 -2.15 -1.76 10.78
N THR A 329 -2.60 -3.00 10.87
CA THR A 329 -4.03 -3.34 10.80
C THR A 329 -4.63 -3.15 12.20
N THR A 330 -5.37 -2.08 12.43
CA THR A 330 -6.19 -1.95 13.63
C THR A 330 -7.40 -2.87 13.53
N SER A 331 -7.40 -3.94 14.31
CA SER A 331 -8.57 -4.80 14.48
C SER A 331 -9.54 -4.16 15.47
N VAL A 332 -10.68 -3.71 15.01
CA VAL A 332 -11.82 -3.41 15.89
C VAL A 332 -12.55 -4.72 16.15
N ALA A 333 -12.60 -5.14 17.39
CA ALA A 333 -13.35 -6.32 17.81
C ALA A 333 -14.85 -6.01 17.76
N THR A 334 -15.57 -6.68 16.85
CA THR A 334 -17.02 -6.81 16.87
C THR A 334 -17.41 -8.26 17.07
N PRO A 335 -18.56 -8.57 17.72
CA PRO A 335 -18.93 -9.94 18.00
C PRO A 335 -19.27 -10.67 16.70
N ALA A 336 -18.63 -11.81 16.50
CA ALA A 336 -18.90 -12.95 15.61
C ALA A 336 -19.71 -12.67 14.33
N ALA A 337 -19.21 -11.77 13.50
CA ALA A 337 -19.58 -11.69 12.09
C ALA A 337 -18.32 -11.31 11.32
N GLU A 338 -17.96 -12.12 10.34
CA GLU A 338 -16.95 -12.00 9.29
C GLU A 338 -15.78 -11.00 9.50
N PRO A 339 -14.51 -11.40 9.36
CA PRO A 339 -13.39 -10.47 9.44
C PRO A 339 -13.41 -9.55 8.21
N ALA A 340 -14.02 -8.39 8.34
CA ALA A 340 -13.78 -7.29 7.43
C ALA A 340 -12.29 -6.92 7.53
N ILE A 341 -11.56 -7.07 6.45
CA ILE A 341 -10.25 -6.45 6.33
C ILE A 341 -10.49 -4.95 6.38
N ALA A 342 -9.94 -4.30 7.39
CA ALA A 342 -9.93 -2.85 7.45
C ALA A 342 -9.44 -2.28 6.11
N PRO A 343 -10.05 -1.21 5.61
CA PRO A 343 -9.61 -0.58 4.37
C PRO A 343 -8.12 -0.28 4.50
N VAL A 344 -7.35 -0.73 3.52
CA VAL A 344 -5.96 -0.30 3.38
C VAL A 344 -6.03 1.19 3.14
N VAL A 345 -5.79 1.97 4.18
CA VAL A 345 -5.52 3.40 4.03
C VAL A 345 -4.15 3.47 3.37
N ALA A 346 -4.13 3.42 2.05
CA ALA A 346 -2.95 3.79 1.31
C ALA A 346 -2.79 5.29 1.52
N THR A 347 -1.96 5.68 2.47
CA THR A 347 -1.43 7.02 2.53
C THR A 347 -0.58 7.20 1.28
N VAL A 348 -1.19 7.70 0.22
CA VAL A 348 -0.46 8.19 -0.94
C VAL A 348 0.18 9.50 -0.51
N ALA A 349 1.36 9.42 0.08
CA ALA A 349 2.26 10.55 0.18
C ALA A 349 2.91 10.71 -1.20
N ALA A 350 2.17 11.32 -2.13
CA ALA A 350 2.78 11.84 -3.34
C ALA A 350 3.04 13.34 -3.11
N PRO A 351 4.25 13.85 -3.34
CA PRO A 351 4.49 15.27 -3.33
C PRO A 351 3.72 15.89 -4.50
N VAL A 352 2.78 16.79 -4.17
CA VAL A 352 2.09 17.59 -5.17
C VAL A 352 3.06 18.64 -5.68
N ALA A 353 3.69 18.40 -6.82
CA ALA A 353 4.34 19.45 -7.58
C ALA A 353 3.24 20.34 -8.19
N ALA A 354 3.22 21.61 -7.79
CA ALA A 354 2.31 22.62 -8.35
C ALA A 354 2.53 22.75 -9.87
N ALA A 355 1.52 22.37 -10.64
CA ALA A 355 1.45 22.69 -12.06
C ALA A 355 1.09 24.17 -12.21
N ALA A 356 2.05 24.98 -12.62
CA ALA A 356 1.82 26.34 -13.08
C ALA A 356 1.12 26.29 -14.44
N SER A 357 0.00 26.99 -14.53
CA SER A 357 -0.79 27.25 -15.74
C SER A 357 0.05 27.84 -16.87
N ALA A 358 -0.04 27.26 -18.04
CA ALA A 358 0.23 27.98 -19.29
C ALA A 358 -0.94 27.72 -20.24
N ASN A 359 -1.76 28.73 -20.43
CA ASN A 359 -2.68 28.85 -21.56
C ASN A 359 -1.87 28.89 -22.86
N LEU A 360 -2.20 28.03 -23.78
CA LEU A 360 -1.85 28.24 -25.18
C LEU A 360 -3.01 27.86 -26.10
N THR A 361 -3.36 28.85 -26.83
CA THR A 361 -4.31 29.05 -27.90
C THR A 361 -4.42 27.91 -28.91
N GLN A 362 -5.65 27.65 -29.32
CA GLN A 362 -6.00 26.82 -30.50
C GLN A 362 -5.32 27.30 -31.77
N VAL A 363 -4.76 26.41 -32.52
CA VAL A 363 -4.61 26.54 -33.99
C VAL A 363 -5.12 25.26 -34.64
N ASN A 364 -6.21 25.41 -35.37
CA ASN A 364 -6.75 24.40 -36.28
C ASN A 364 -5.78 24.13 -37.43
N SER A 365 -5.42 22.87 -37.64
CA SER A 365 -5.08 22.39 -38.97
C SER A 365 -5.57 20.96 -39.14
N LYS A 366 -6.55 20.78 -40.02
CA LYS A 366 -6.96 19.48 -40.56
C LYS A 366 -5.78 18.86 -41.31
N GLN A 367 -5.30 17.75 -40.80
CA GLN A 367 -4.54 16.80 -41.62
C GLN A 367 -5.13 15.39 -41.43
N SER A 368 -5.27 14.71 -42.55
CA SER A 368 -5.83 13.38 -42.75
C SER A 368 -5.23 12.35 -41.78
N GLU A 369 -6.09 11.70 -40.99
CA GLU A 369 -5.73 10.55 -40.14
C GLU A 369 -5.38 9.34 -41.00
N THR A 370 -4.08 9.08 -41.17
CA THR A 370 -3.59 7.74 -41.42
C THR A 370 -3.53 7.04 -40.04
N LYS A 371 -4.43 6.08 -39.80
CA LYS A 371 -4.46 5.26 -38.61
C LYS A 371 -3.13 4.52 -38.50
N SER A 372 -2.23 4.97 -37.61
CA SER A 372 -0.94 4.32 -37.36
C SER A 372 -1.15 2.91 -36.82
N ILE A 373 -0.33 1.96 -37.29
CA ILE A 373 -0.34 0.60 -36.77
C ILE A 373 0.23 0.68 -35.33
N PRO A 374 -0.44 0.17 -34.28
CA PRO A 374 0.01 0.30 -32.89
C PRO A 374 1.45 -0.14 -32.64
N GLU A 375 1.94 -1.12 -33.41
CA GLU A 375 3.30 -1.63 -33.29
C GLU A 375 4.36 -0.64 -33.80
N GLU A 376 4.02 0.19 -34.79
CA GLU A 376 4.91 1.22 -35.32
C GLU A 376 5.11 2.36 -34.33
N ASP A 377 4.06 2.78 -33.66
CA ASP A 377 4.12 3.80 -32.59
C ASP A 377 4.98 3.31 -31.41
N VAL A 378 4.84 2.04 -31.02
CA VAL A 378 5.65 1.41 -29.99
C VAL A 378 7.12 1.32 -30.43
N ARG A 379 7.39 0.95 -31.67
CA ARG A 379 8.75 0.92 -32.24
C ARG A 379 9.41 2.29 -32.16
N ASN A 380 8.70 3.32 -32.60
CA ASN A 380 9.19 4.70 -32.57
C ASN A 380 9.47 5.17 -31.14
N LEU A 381 8.65 4.81 -30.17
CA LEU A 381 8.91 5.10 -28.76
C LEU A 381 10.18 4.41 -28.24
N VAL A 382 10.37 3.12 -28.55
CA VAL A 382 11.56 2.36 -28.10
C VAL A 382 12.85 2.94 -28.70
N LEU A 383 12.85 3.30 -29.98
CA LEU A 383 14.00 3.94 -30.64
C LEU A 383 14.28 5.34 -30.07
N LYS A 384 13.24 6.16 -29.85
CA LYS A 384 13.35 7.48 -29.23
C LYS A 384 13.87 7.40 -27.80
N TRP A 385 13.42 6.44 -27.03
CA TRP A 385 13.89 6.16 -25.66
C TRP A 385 15.40 5.82 -25.65
N ALA A 386 15.85 4.94 -26.53
CA ALA A 386 17.27 4.59 -26.63
C ALA A 386 18.13 5.78 -27.05
N ALA A 387 17.73 6.53 -28.08
CA ALA A 387 18.42 7.71 -28.55
C ALA A 387 18.50 8.82 -27.50
N SER A 388 17.44 9.01 -26.71
CA SER A 388 17.44 10.01 -25.63
C SER A 388 18.42 9.63 -24.50
N TRP A 389 18.56 8.33 -24.20
CA TRP A 389 19.57 7.86 -23.26
C TRP A 389 21.00 8.05 -23.79
N GLU A 390 21.23 7.71 -25.06
CA GLU A 390 22.53 7.86 -25.75
C GLU A 390 22.97 9.32 -25.83
N SER A 391 22.08 10.23 -26.25
CA SER A 391 22.36 11.67 -26.35
C SER A 391 22.46 12.40 -25.01
N GLY A 392 21.83 11.87 -23.95
CA GLY A 392 21.73 12.50 -22.65
C GLY A 392 20.54 13.44 -22.51
N ASP A 393 19.59 13.38 -23.41
CA ASP A 393 18.31 14.09 -23.26
C ASP A 393 17.44 13.41 -22.21
N MET A 394 17.76 13.67 -20.93
CA MET A 394 17.07 13.08 -19.81
C MET A 394 15.62 13.54 -19.72
N LYS A 395 15.23 14.66 -20.33
CA LYS A 395 13.86 15.13 -20.39
C LYS A 395 13.01 14.22 -21.30
N THR A 396 13.48 13.96 -22.50
CA THR A 396 12.82 13.03 -23.43
C THR A 396 12.87 11.61 -22.92
N TYR A 397 13.99 11.17 -22.33
CA TYR A 397 14.14 9.86 -21.69
C TYR A 397 13.06 9.66 -20.62
N ARG A 398 12.93 10.60 -19.68
CA ARG A 398 11.88 10.59 -18.64
C ARG A 398 10.48 10.59 -19.23
N GLY A 399 10.24 11.39 -20.26
CA GLY A 399 8.94 11.50 -20.94
C GLY A 399 8.47 10.22 -21.62
N SER A 400 9.37 9.28 -21.84
CA SER A 400 9.05 7.95 -22.40
C SER A 400 8.38 7.01 -21.39
N TYR A 401 8.42 7.33 -20.10
CA TYR A 401 7.90 6.49 -19.03
C TYR A 401 6.52 6.95 -18.56
N ALA A 402 5.71 5.99 -18.14
CA ALA A 402 4.47 6.25 -17.43
C ALA A 402 4.74 6.85 -16.03
N SER A 403 3.86 7.69 -15.53
CA SER A 403 4.00 8.30 -14.20
C SER A 403 4.04 7.28 -13.06
N ASN A 404 3.40 6.12 -13.26
CA ASN A 404 3.36 5.00 -12.33
C ASN A 404 4.35 3.87 -12.68
N PHE A 405 5.41 4.21 -13.44
CA PHE A 405 6.48 3.28 -13.78
C PHE A 405 7.15 2.69 -12.53
N GLN A 406 7.45 1.39 -12.59
CA GLN A 406 8.24 0.70 -11.56
C GLN A 406 9.22 -0.29 -12.21
N SER A 407 10.46 -0.30 -11.75
CA SER A 407 11.48 -1.29 -12.13
C SER A 407 12.48 -1.50 -11.01
N LYS A 408 12.84 -2.74 -10.72
CA LYS A 408 13.81 -3.12 -9.67
C LYS A 408 13.50 -2.53 -8.28
N GLY A 409 12.21 -2.40 -7.94
CA GLY A 409 11.78 -1.79 -6.69
C GLY A 409 11.83 -0.26 -6.66
N MET A 410 12.21 0.39 -7.77
CA MET A 410 12.30 1.84 -7.90
C MET A 410 11.07 2.39 -8.64
N ASN A 411 10.54 3.52 -8.18
CA ASN A 411 9.57 4.33 -8.90
C ASN A 411 10.25 5.15 -10.01
N LEU A 412 9.46 5.88 -10.81
CA LEU A 412 9.99 6.66 -11.93
C LEU A 412 11.07 7.67 -11.51
N ASN A 413 10.89 8.38 -10.39
CA ASN A 413 11.84 9.40 -9.97
C ASN A 413 13.18 8.79 -9.55
N GLU A 414 13.12 7.72 -8.77
CA GLU A 414 14.29 6.95 -8.33
C GLU A 414 15.02 6.34 -9.52
N TRP A 415 14.27 5.78 -10.46
CA TRP A 415 14.82 5.22 -11.69
C TRP A 415 15.55 6.26 -12.52
N ILE A 416 14.93 7.43 -12.75
CA ILE A 416 15.55 8.52 -13.51
C ILE A 416 16.79 9.08 -12.81
N SER A 417 16.73 9.22 -11.47
CA SER A 417 17.88 9.68 -10.66
C SER A 417 19.04 8.68 -10.72
N TYR A 418 18.76 7.39 -10.56
CA TYR A 418 19.75 6.33 -10.73
C TYR A 418 20.38 6.36 -12.12
N LYS A 419 19.57 6.46 -13.16
CA LYS A 419 20.05 6.53 -14.55
C LYS A 419 20.87 7.79 -14.81
N ALA A 420 20.48 8.96 -14.29
CA ALA A 420 21.23 10.19 -14.41
C ALA A 420 22.61 10.07 -13.73
N ALA A 421 22.69 9.46 -12.55
CA ALA A 421 23.95 9.21 -11.85
C ALA A 421 24.88 8.25 -12.61
N VAL A 422 24.31 7.19 -13.21
CA VAL A 422 25.10 6.29 -14.09
C VAL A 422 25.65 7.07 -15.29
N ARG A 423 24.82 7.93 -15.89
CA ARG A 423 25.22 8.72 -17.04
C ARG A 423 26.33 9.73 -16.73
N GLN A 424 26.28 10.41 -15.57
CA GLN A 424 27.33 11.34 -15.15
C GLN A 424 28.73 10.69 -15.09
N LYS A 425 28.77 9.41 -14.72
CA LYS A 425 30.00 8.62 -14.62
C LYS A 425 30.42 8.00 -15.96
N SER A 426 29.54 7.99 -16.94
CA SER A 426 29.73 7.32 -18.23
C SER A 426 29.99 8.33 -19.35
N LYS A 427 31.06 8.15 -20.11
CA LYS A 427 31.34 8.91 -21.34
C LYS A 427 31.19 8.00 -22.54
N ASN A 428 30.97 8.58 -23.73
CA ASN A 428 30.88 7.86 -25.01
C ASN A 428 29.86 6.71 -24.94
N ILE A 429 28.65 7.03 -24.50
CA ILE A 429 27.56 6.05 -24.44
C ILE A 429 27.09 5.75 -25.86
N ASN A 430 27.03 4.47 -26.19
CA ASN A 430 26.44 3.96 -27.42
C ASN A 430 25.46 2.85 -27.08
N ILE A 431 24.25 2.91 -27.65
CA ILE A 431 23.18 1.92 -27.47
C ILE A 431 22.76 1.39 -28.83
N ARG A 432 22.83 0.08 -28.94
CA ARG A 432 22.30 -0.62 -30.12
C ARG A 432 21.15 -1.53 -29.67
N ILE A 433 20.08 -1.50 -30.44
CA ILE A 433 18.91 -2.36 -30.28
C ILE A 433 18.88 -3.32 -31.47
N ASP A 434 18.96 -4.59 -31.18
CA ASP A 434 18.89 -5.69 -32.16
C ASP A 434 17.65 -6.57 -31.82
N ASP A 435 17.13 -7.25 -32.83
CA ASP A 435 16.07 -8.26 -32.74
C ASP A 435 14.78 -7.74 -32.07
N LEU A 436 14.40 -6.48 -32.34
CA LEU A 436 13.22 -5.86 -31.75
C LEU A 436 11.93 -6.53 -32.23
N GLN A 437 11.28 -7.21 -31.31
CA GLN A 437 9.96 -7.82 -31.45
C GLN A 437 8.93 -7.04 -30.66
N ILE A 438 7.80 -6.72 -31.26
CA ILE A 438 6.71 -5.97 -30.64
C ILE A 438 5.43 -6.78 -30.76
N SER A 439 4.69 -6.85 -29.68
CA SER A 439 3.33 -7.38 -29.64
C SER A 439 2.45 -6.32 -28.98
N ALA A 440 1.43 -5.84 -29.67
CA ALA A 440 0.51 -4.83 -29.18
C ALA A 440 -0.93 -5.34 -29.24
N GLU A 441 -1.66 -5.20 -28.12
CA GLU A 441 -3.07 -5.58 -28.00
C GLU A 441 -3.82 -4.50 -27.19
N GLY A 442 -4.77 -3.85 -27.86
CA GLY A 442 -5.53 -2.75 -27.27
C GLY A 442 -4.62 -1.61 -26.77
N ASN A 443 -4.67 -1.33 -25.46
CA ASN A 443 -3.87 -0.30 -24.82
C ASN A 443 -2.59 -0.84 -24.14
N SER A 444 -2.21 -2.08 -24.41
CA SER A 444 -1.01 -2.73 -23.86
C SER A 444 -0.10 -3.21 -24.97
N ALA A 445 1.20 -3.10 -24.76
CA ALA A 445 2.20 -3.64 -25.68
C ALA A 445 3.42 -4.17 -24.89
N THR A 446 4.12 -5.11 -25.53
CA THR A 446 5.40 -5.63 -25.06
C THR A 446 6.43 -5.49 -26.18
N ALA A 447 7.58 -4.90 -25.86
CA ALA A 447 8.73 -4.82 -26.75
C ALA A 447 9.88 -5.65 -26.16
N ILE A 448 10.37 -6.63 -26.92
CA ILE A 448 11.48 -7.51 -26.54
C ILE A 448 12.61 -7.31 -27.52
N PHE A 449 13.82 -7.04 -27.05
CA PHE A 449 14.99 -6.81 -27.87
C PHE A 449 16.29 -7.18 -27.18
N THR A 450 17.35 -7.33 -27.96
CA THR A 450 18.71 -7.41 -27.45
C THR A 450 19.28 -5.99 -27.39
N GLN A 451 19.64 -5.52 -26.19
CA GLN A 451 20.33 -4.24 -26.01
C GLN A 451 21.81 -4.48 -25.88
N SER A 452 22.63 -3.85 -26.72
CA SER A 452 24.05 -3.72 -26.55
C SER A 452 24.36 -2.31 -26.04
N TYR A 453 24.96 -2.21 -24.86
CA TYR A 453 25.36 -0.96 -24.21
C TYR A 453 26.87 -0.90 -24.15
N SER A 454 27.45 0.22 -24.54
CA SER A 454 28.86 0.50 -24.31
C SER A 454 29.09 1.94 -23.87
N SER A 455 30.02 2.13 -22.93
CA SER A 455 30.45 3.41 -22.42
C SER A 455 31.92 3.33 -22.01
N SER A 456 32.46 4.45 -21.51
CA SER A 456 33.84 4.50 -20.99
C SER A 456 34.11 3.57 -19.80
N ILE A 457 33.08 3.12 -19.09
CA ILE A 457 33.21 2.34 -17.86
C ILE A 457 32.54 0.95 -17.91
N LEU A 458 31.65 0.71 -18.85
CA LEU A 458 30.87 -0.53 -18.92
C LEU A 458 30.57 -0.90 -20.37
N LYS A 459 30.71 -2.20 -20.67
CA LYS A 459 30.12 -2.82 -21.86
C LYS A 459 29.22 -3.95 -21.40
N ASP A 460 27.97 -3.93 -21.86
CA ASP A 460 26.96 -4.94 -21.51
C ASP A 460 26.13 -5.28 -22.73
N LYS A 461 25.68 -6.54 -22.80
CA LYS A 461 24.76 -7.01 -23.82
C LYS A 461 23.80 -7.97 -23.20
N GLY A 462 22.49 -7.69 -23.30
CA GLY A 462 21.46 -8.52 -22.73
C GLY A 462 20.11 -8.36 -23.37
N LYS A 463 19.25 -9.36 -23.14
CA LYS A 463 17.86 -9.30 -23.55
C LYS A 463 17.10 -8.36 -22.62
N LYS A 464 16.32 -7.45 -23.18
CA LYS A 464 15.49 -6.51 -22.45
C LYS A 464 14.04 -6.63 -22.90
N THR A 465 13.13 -6.52 -21.94
CA THR A 465 11.70 -6.44 -22.18
C THR A 465 11.16 -5.13 -21.63
N LEU A 466 10.42 -4.40 -22.45
CA LEU A 466 9.66 -3.23 -22.02
C LEU A 466 8.17 -3.59 -22.08
N GLU A 467 7.47 -3.40 -20.96
CA GLU A 467 6.02 -3.41 -20.93
C GLU A 467 5.53 -1.97 -21.10
N LEU A 468 4.62 -1.74 -22.04
CA LEU A 468 4.14 -0.42 -22.41
C LEU A 468 2.62 -0.34 -22.25
N ARG A 469 2.13 0.85 -21.97
CA ARG A 469 0.70 1.17 -21.94
C ARG A 469 0.40 2.44 -22.70
N LYS A 470 -0.75 2.49 -23.35
CA LYS A 470 -1.27 3.68 -24.00
C LYS A 470 -2.00 4.53 -22.97
N ILE A 471 -1.51 5.75 -22.73
CA ILE A 471 -2.02 6.71 -21.75
C ILE A 471 -2.30 8.02 -22.47
N ASN A 472 -3.54 8.50 -22.46
CA ASN A 472 -3.96 9.70 -23.21
C ASN A 472 -3.52 9.66 -24.70
N ASP A 473 -3.76 8.54 -25.35
CA ASP A 473 -3.35 8.23 -26.73
C ASP A 473 -1.84 8.16 -27.01
N GLU A 474 -0.98 8.29 -25.99
CA GLU A 474 0.46 8.12 -26.11
C GLU A 474 0.94 6.81 -25.48
N TRP A 475 1.84 6.09 -26.14
CA TRP A 475 2.51 4.94 -25.55
C TRP A 475 3.54 5.39 -24.51
N LYS A 476 3.58 4.71 -23.36
CA LYS A 476 4.54 4.97 -22.27
C LYS A 476 5.10 3.65 -21.75
N ILE A 477 6.37 3.64 -21.40
CA ILE A 477 7.03 2.50 -20.74
C ILE A 477 6.48 2.42 -19.31
N TYR A 478 5.85 1.30 -19.02
CA TYR A 478 5.27 1.01 -17.70
C TYR A 478 6.24 0.23 -16.81
N LYS A 479 7.08 -0.65 -17.42
CA LYS A 479 8.05 -1.48 -16.71
C LYS A 479 9.23 -1.86 -17.62
N GLU A 480 10.43 -1.90 -17.04
CA GLU A 480 11.61 -2.50 -17.65
C GLU A 480 11.97 -3.80 -16.95
N ILE A 481 12.21 -4.87 -17.71
CA ILE A 481 12.66 -6.19 -17.24
C ILE A 481 13.98 -6.49 -17.97
N MET A 482 14.99 -6.80 -17.19
CA MET A 482 16.33 -7.14 -17.68
C MET A 482 16.63 -8.59 -17.42
#